data_d28dd686d4d7889f9923b4e06a9a1fde
#
_entry.id   d28dd686d4d7889f9923b4e06a9a1fde
#
_cell.length_a   1.000
_cell.length_b   1.000
_cell.length_c   1.000
_cell.angle_alpha   90.00
_cell.angle_beta   90.00
_cell.angle_gamma   90.00
#
_symmetry.space_group_name_H-M   'P 1'
#
loop_
_entity.id
_entity.type
_entity.pdbx_description
1 polymer ?
#
loop_
_entity_poly.entity_id
_entity_poly.type
_entity_poly.pdbx_seq_one_letter_code
_entity_poly.pdbx_strand_id
1 'polypeptide(L)'
;MFDQSYTRVSGHVVNGTRPYDLKVVVSKEGKKAFINDKAVSKTSDYLGYFNVILFTPQDLQLIKGSPKMRRTLIDTEISKISPIYMFNLNKYNKLMKERNKYLKMLHDGHKEPDMYLEVLSEEMAELEEDLIQRRMKFIEL
;
A
#
# COMPACT_ATOMS: atom_id res chain seq x y z
N MET A 1 7.59 31.46 -0.43
CA MET A 1 6.37 30.65 -0.12
C MET A 1 6.71 29.39 0.70
N PHE A 2 7.74 29.46 1.54
CA PHE A 2 8.33 28.28 2.20
C PHE A 2 8.09 28.21 3.72
N ASP A 3 7.17 28.99 4.30
CA ASP A 3 6.91 28.99 5.75
C ASP A 3 5.43 28.76 6.11
N GLN A 4 4.73 27.99 5.29
CA GLN A 4 3.34 27.65 5.59
C GLN A 4 3.29 26.37 6.44
N SER A 5 2.42 26.34 7.44
CA SER A 5 2.23 25.20 8.33
C SER A 5 1.59 23.98 7.64
N TYR A 6 1.02 24.16 6.46
CA TYR A 6 0.40 23.11 5.66
C TYR A 6 0.43 23.41 4.16
N THR A 7 0.31 22.36 3.36
CA THR A 7 0.13 22.42 1.91
C THR A 7 -1.22 21.79 1.56
N ARG A 8 -1.96 22.42 0.65
CA ARG A 8 -3.22 21.92 0.13
C ARG A 8 -3.14 21.78 -1.39
N VAL A 9 -3.54 20.61 -1.87
CA VAL A 9 -3.79 20.35 -3.30
C VAL A 9 -5.25 19.98 -3.46
N SER A 10 -5.94 20.60 -4.43
CA SER A 10 -7.33 20.29 -4.73
C SER A 10 -7.55 20.26 -6.24
N GLY A 11 -8.50 19.43 -6.67
CA GLY A 11 -8.88 19.29 -8.07
C GLY A 11 -10.31 18.85 -8.20
N HIS A 12 -10.94 19.26 -9.30
CA HIS A 12 -12.25 18.80 -9.72
C HIS A 12 -12.08 17.69 -10.75
N VAL A 13 -12.69 16.54 -10.51
CA VAL A 13 -12.59 15.35 -11.36
C VAL A 13 -13.98 14.90 -11.76
N VAL A 14 -14.17 14.63 -13.05
CA VAL A 14 -15.41 14.03 -13.56
C VAL A 14 -15.10 12.60 -13.95
N ASN A 15 -15.73 11.64 -13.26
CA ASN A 15 -15.62 10.22 -13.58
C ASN A 15 -17.00 9.74 -14.09
N GLY A 16 -17.07 9.51 -15.41
CA GLY A 16 -18.34 9.29 -16.10
C GLY A 16 -19.24 10.52 -16.00
N THR A 17 -20.40 10.38 -15.36
CA THR A 17 -21.37 11.47 -15.15
C THR A 17 -21.30 12.12 -13.77
N ARG A 18 -20.42 11.66 -12.90
CA ARG A 18 -20.34 12.11 -11.51
C ARG A 18 -19.13 13.01 -11.30
N PRO A 19 -19.34 14.28 -10.89
CA PRO A 19 -18.25 15.16 -10.48
C PRO A 19 -17.84 14.87 -9.03
N TYR A 20 -16.54 15.02 -8.76
CA TYR A 20 -15.96 14.90 -7.43
C TYR A 20 -14.96 16.03 -7.18
N ASP A 21 -15.06 16.65 -6.02
CA ASP A 21 -14.05 17.56 -5.51
C ASP A 21 -13.08 16.80 -4.63
N LEU A 22 -11.86 16.66 -5.10
CA LEU A 22 -10.79 15.95 -4.40
C LEU A 22 -9.85 16.96 -3.77
N LYS A 23 -9.48 16.72 -2.51
CA LYS A 23 -8.59 17.61 -1.76
C LYS A 23 -7.66 16.77 -0.88
N VAL A 24 -6.38 17.14 -0.88
CA VAL A 24 -5.37 16.57 0.03
C VAL A 24 -4.71 17.72 0.77
N VAL A 25 -4.63 17.59 2.08
CA VAL A 25 -3.91 18.52 2.95
C VAL A 25 -2.76 17.77 3.59
N VAL A 26 -1.57 18.33 3.50
CA VAL A 26 -0.34 17.81 4.12
C VAL A 26 0.14 18.83 5.14
N SER A 27 0.28 18.42 6.38
CA SER A 27 0.77 19.24 7.49
C SER A 27 1.83 18.49 8.29
N LYS A 28 2.36 19.12 9.31
CA LYS A 28 3.26 18.46 10.28
C LYS A 28 2.57 17.30 11.03
N GLU A 29 1.25 17.36 11.18
CA GLU A 29 0.42 16.33 11.82
C GLU A 29 0.14 15.12 10.92
N GLY A 30 0.44 15.22 9.61
CA GLY A 30 0.22 14.15 8.65
C GLY A 30 -0.58 14.57 7.42
N LYS A 31 -1.13 13.59 6.73
CA LYS A 31 -1.93 13.78 5.51
C LYS A 31 -3.39 13.52 5.80
N LYS A 32 -4.26 14.41 5.31
CA LYS A 32 -5.73 14.25 5.33
C LYS A 32 -6.27 14.39 3.92
N ALA A 33 -7.13 13.46 3.51
CA ALA A 33 -7.80 13.47 2.22
C ALA A 33 -9.29 13.75 2.39
N PHE A 34 -9.88 14.40 1.39
CA PHE A 34 -11.29 14.76 1.39
C PHE A 34 -11.89 14.48 0.02
N ILE A 35 -13.13 14.03 0.00
CA ILE A 35 -13.96 13.83 -1.19
C ILE A 35 -15.25 14.61 -0.96
N ASN A 36 -15.56 15.56 -1.85
CA ASN A 36 -16.70 16.47 -1.71
C ASN A 36 -16.76 17.09 -0.30
N ASP A 37 -15.61 17.62 0.17
CA ASP A 37 -15.39 18.23 1.49
C ASP A 37 -15.55 17.28 2.71
N LYS A 38 -15.89 16.03 2.51
CA LYS A 38 -15.93 15.03 3.58
C LYS A 38 -14.56 14.40 3.78
N ALA A 39 -14.07 14.39 5.02
CA ALA A 39 -12.81 13.75 5.35
C ALA A 39 -12.90 12.24 5.14
N VAL A 40 -11.86 11.67 4.55
CA VAL A 40 -11.73 10.23 4.30
C VAL A 40 -10.96 9.60 5.45
N SER A 41 -11.52 8.58 6.06
CA SER A 41 -10.93 7.92 7.24
C SER A 41 -9.75 7.03 6.88
N LYS A 42 -9.75 6.44 5.69
CA LYS A 42 -8.68 5.57 5.19
C LYS A 42 -8.22 6.03 3.82
N THR A 43 -6.92 6.06 3.59
CA THR A 43 -6.35 6.40 2.28
C THR A 43 -6.84 5.46 1.16
N SER A 44 -7.18 4.21 1.49
CA SER A 44 -7.79 3.25 0.57
C SER A 44 -9.10 3.75 -0.05
N ASP A 45 -9.89 4.49 0.72
CA ASP A 45 -11.20 4.96 0.28
C ASP A 45 -11.09 6.13 -0.71
N TYR A 46 -9.89 6.73 -0.80
CA TYR A 46 -9.57 7.80 -1.75
C TYR A 46 -9.04 7.26 -3.08
N LEU A 47 -8.56 6.01 -3.10
CA LEU A 47 -8.04 5.38 -4.31
C LEU A 47 -9.18 5.10 -5.30
N GLY A 48 -8.89 5.25 -6.59
CA GLY A 48 -9.84 4.98 -7.66
C GLY A 48 -10.69 6.18 -8.11
N TYR A 49 -10.74 7.28 -7.34
CA TYR A 49 -11.42 8.51 -7.79
C TYR A 49 -10.65 9.26 -8.87
N PHE A 50 -9.32 9.20 -8.81
CA PHE A 50 -8.44 9.84 -9.78
C PHE A 50 -7.19 8.99 -10.00
N ASN A 51 -7.09 8.39 -11.18
CA ASN A 51 -5.95 7.60 -11.58
C ASN A 51 -5.05 8.44 -12.49
N VAL A 52 -3.79 8.57 -12.12
CA VAL A 52 -2.77 9.30 -12.87
C VAL A 52 -1.66 8.35 -13.26
N ILE A 53 -1.28 8.37 -14.53
CA ILE A 53 -0.07 7.72 -15.02
C ILE A 53 0.97 8.82 -15.21
N LEU A 54 2.05 8.75 -14.46
CA LEU A 54 3.19 9.65 -14.58
C LEU A 54 4.42 8.82 -14.94
N PHE A 55 5.06 9.14 -16.05
CA PHE A 55 6.33 8.54 -16.46
C PHE A 55 7.45 9.56 -16.29
N THR A 56 8.46 9.21 -15.53
CA THR A 56 9.63 10.04 -15.26
C THR A 56 10.92 9.29 -15.63
N PRO A 57 12.05 9.99 -15.87
CA PRO A 57 13.33 9.33 -16.11
C PRO A 57 13.76 8.41 -14.95
N GLN A 58 13.29 8.67 -13.72
CA GLN A 58 13.54 7.82 -12.57
C GLN A 58 12.85 6.46 -12.68
N ASP A 59 11.77 6.35 -13.46
CA ASP A 59 11.05 5.09 -13.68
C ASP A 59 11.88 4.09 -14.49
N LEU A 60 12.91 4.55 -15.21
CA LEU A 60 13.91 3.68 -15.84
C LEU A 60 14.70 2.85 -14.79
N GLN A 61 14.73 3.28 -13.55
CA GLN A 61 15.29 2.48 -12.45
C GLN A 61 14.49 1.20 -12.16
N LEU A 62 13.25 1.10 -12.63
CA LEU A 62 12.48 -0.14 -12.59
C LEU A 62 13.21 -1.29 -13.31
N ILE A 63 13.89 -0.99 -14.41
CA ILE A 63 14.66 -1.96 -15.17
C ILE A 63 16.01 -2.23 -14.51
N LYS A 64 16.70 -1.19 -14.04
CA LYS A 64 18.07 -1.26 -13.48
C LYS A 64 18.09 -1.51 -11.96
N GLY A 65 16.98 -1.26 -11.27
CA GLY A 65 16.90 -1.30 -9.81
C GLY A 65 16.64 -2.69 -9.22
N SER A 66 16.46 -2.71 -7.91
CA SER A 66 16.28 -3.96 -7.16
C SER A 66 14.94 -4.65 -7.43
N PRO A 67 14.86 -5.98 -7.24
CA PRO A 67 13.59 -6.71 -7.30
C PRO A 67 12.50 -6.13 -6.38
N LYS A 68 12.88 -5.51 -5.28
CA LYS A 68 11.96 -4.85 -4.35
C LYS A 68 11.21 -3.70 -5.03
N MET A 69 11.88 -2.90 -5.85
CA MET A 69 11.24 -1.78 -6.56
C MET A 69 10.18 -2.29 -7.55
N ARG A 70 10.48 -3.35 -8.29
CA ARG A 70 9.53 -3.97 -9.22
C ARG A 70 8.30 -4.52 -8.50
N ARG A 71 8.50 -5.24 -7.37
CA ARG A 71 7.38 -5.72 -6.56
C ARG A 71 6.54 -4.58 -6.02
N THR A 72 7.17 -3.53 -5.50
CA THR A 72 6.44 -2.37 -4.98
C THR A 72 5.59 -1.69 -6.05
N LEU A 73 6.08 -1.58 -7.30
CA LEU A 73 5.29 -1.05 -8.39
C LEU A 73 4.05 -1.93 -8.66
N ILE A 74 4.26 -3.23 -8.86
CA ILE A 74 3.18 -4.18 -9.14
C ILE A 74 2.14 -4.13 -8.02
N ASP A 75 2.60 -4.17 -6.76
CA ASP A 75 1.72 -4.11 -5.59
C ASP A 75 0.91 -2.80 -5.55
N THR A 76 1.54 -1.68 -5.93
CA THR A 76 0.87 -0.38 -5.99
C THR A 76 -0.21 -0.36 -7.07
N GLU A 77 0.09 -0.86 -8.27
CA GLU A 77 -0.86 -0.86 -9.39
C GLU A 77 -2.04 -1.80 -9.13
N ILE A 78 -1.79 -3.02 -8.63
CA ILE A 78 -2.88 -3.94 -8.28
C ILE A 78 -3.73 -3.37 -7.14
N SER A 79 -3.12 -2.73 -6.15
CA SER A 79 -3.85 -2.13 -5.01
C SER A 79 -4.80 -1.01 -5.43
N LYS A 80 -4.52 -0.29 -6.52
CA LYS A 80 -5.41 0.74 -7.06
C LYS A 80 -6.72 0.17 -7.60
N ILE A 81 -6.69 -1.06 -8.11
CA ILE A 81 -7.84 -1.70 -8.76
C ILE A 81 -8.49 -2.79 -7.91
N SER A 82 -7.81 -3.27 -6.86
CA SER A 82 -8.28 -4.35 -6.00
C SER A 82 -8.11 -4.02 -4.50
N PRO A 83 -9.18 -3.55 -3.83
CA PRO A 83 -9.17 -3.31 -2.39
C PRO A 83 -8.84 -4.57 -1.57
N ILE A 84 -9.27 -5.74 -2.05
CA ILE A 84 -8.97 -7.04 -1.42
C ILE A 84 -7.49 -7.32 -1.45
N TYR A 85 -6.82 -7.09 -2.59
CA TYR A 85 -5.38 -7.25 -2.71
C TYR A 85 -4.64 -6.35 -1.72
N MET A 86 -5.02 -5.09 -1.64
CA MET A 86 -4.44 -4.14 -0.70
C MET A 86 -4.62 -4.56 0.75
N PHE A 87 -5.79 -5.09 1.10
CA PHE A 87 -6.07 -5.61 2.44
C PHE A 87 -5.16 -6.81 2.77
N ASN A 88 -5.07 -7.80 1.86
CA ASN A 88 -4.26 -9.00 2.03
C ASN A 88 -2.76 -8.66 2.10
N LEU A 89 -2.29 -7.73 1.27
CA LEU A 89 -0.90 -7.25 1.28
C LEU A 89 -0.55 -6.58 2.62
N ASN A 90 -1.44 -5.75 3.14
CA ASN A 90 -1.23 -5.09 4.43
C ASN A 90 -1.23 -6.10 5.59
N LYS A 91 -2.13 -7.09 5.56
CA LYS A 91 -2.19 -8.16 6.54
C LYS A 91 -0.91 -9.01 6.51
N TYR A 92 -0.48 -9.44 5.33
CA TYR A 92 0.78 -10.17 5.13
C TYR A 92 1.99 -9.41 5.69
N ASN A 93 2.12 -8.12 5.34
CA ASN A 93 3.22 -7.28 5.83
C ASN A 93 3.22 -7.12 7.36
N LYS A 94 2.06 -7.10 7.99
CA LYS A 94 1.93 -7.06 9.45
C LYS A 94 2.40 -8.36 10.08
N LEU A 95 1.91 -9.50 9.59
CA LEU A 95 2.31 -10.84 10.06
C LEU A 95 3.81 -11.08 9.86
N MET A 96 4.37 -10.69 8.72
CA MET A 96 5.80 -10.78 8.45
C MET A 96 6.64 -10.01 9.48
N LYS A 97 6.22 -8.80 9.86
CA LYS A 97 6.92 -8.02 10.89
C LYS A 97 6.83 -8.70 12.25
N GLU A 98 5.67 -9.25 12.58
CA GLU A 98 5.42 -9.95 13.83
C GLU A 98 6.25 -11.24 13.91
N ARG A 99 6.24 -12.05 12.85
CA ARG A 99 7.08 -13.25 12.72
C ARG A 99 8.57 -12.92 12.87
N ASN A 100 9.06 -11.89 12.20
CA ASN A 100 10.46 -11.50 12.29
C ASN A 100 10.83 -11.00 13.70
N LYS A 101 9.94 -10.28 14.37
CA LYS A 101 10.13 -9.88 15.77
C LYS A 101 10.21 -11.11 16.68
N TYR A 102 9.31 -12.07 16.48
CA TYR A 102 9.27 -13.30 17.26
C TYR A 102 10.54 -14.14 17.07
N LEU A 103 10.99 -14.35 15.82
CA LEU A 103 12.24 -15.03 15.51
C LEU A 103 13.45 -14.38 16.17
N LYS A 104 13.48 -13.05 16.24
CA LYS A 104 14.54 -12.32 16.96
C LYS A 104 14.48 -12.62 18.46
N MET A 105 13.31 -12.66 19.07
CA MET A 105 13.15 -12.98 20.49
C MET A 105 13.59 -14.41 20.81
N LEU A 106 13.34 -15.38 19.92
CA LEU A 106 13.84 -16.76 20.04
C LEU A 106 15.38 -16.79 19.93
N HIS A 107 15.94 -16.09 18.95
CA HIS A 107 17.39 -16.02 18.75
C HIS A 107 18.11 -15.40 19.97
N ASP A 108 17.51 -14.37 20.57
CA ASP A 108 18.09 -13.66 21.72
C ASP A 108 17.84 -14.39 23.06
N GLY A 109 17.20 -15.57 23.03
CA GLY A 109 16.91 -16.39 24.22
C GLY A 109 15.81 -15.80 25.14
N HIS A 110 15.02 -14.86 24.65
CA HIS A 110 13.94 -14.24 25.41
C HIS A 110 12.63 -15.01 25.36
N LYS A 111 12.55 -16.06 24.55
CA LYS A 111 11.40 -16.96 24.43
C LYS A 111 11.86 -18.37 24.10
N GLU A 112 11.06 -19.34 24.55
CA GLU A 112 11.15 -20.74 24.10
C GLU A 112 10.34 -20.93 22.81
N PRO A 113 10.75 -21.85 21.90
CA PRO A 113 9.97 -22.20 20.73
C PRO A 113 8.58 -22.72 21.13
N ASP A 114 7.55 -22.22 20.47
CA ASP A 114 6.17 -22.66 20.63
C ASP A 114 5.44 -22.74 19.28
N MET A 115 4.19 -23.17 19.30
CA MET A 115 3.36 -23.30 18.10
C MET A 115 3.01 -21.93 17.42
N TYR A 116 3.32 -20.82 18.08
CA TYR A 116 2.96 -19.49 17.56
C TYR A 116 3.63 -19.15 16.23
N LEU A 117 4.90 -19.57 16.07
CA LEU A 117 5.62 -19.39 14.82
C LEU A 117 4.99 -20.18 13.66
N GLU A 118 4.49 -21.37 13.95
CA GLU A 118 3.83 -22.26 13.01
C GLU A 118 2.52 -21.63 12.53
N VAL A 119 1.67 -21.20 13.45
CA VAL A 119 0.40 -20.50 13.17
C VAL A 119 0.64 -19.24 12.32
N LEU A 120 1.62 -18.39 12.66
CA LEU A 120 1.95 -17.22 11.87
C LEU A 120 2.41 -17.58 10.45
N SER A 121 3.15 -18.69 10.31
CA SER A 121 3.68 -19.14 9.02
C SER A 121 2.57 -19.69 8.13
N GLU A 122 1.63 -20.43 8.68
CA GLU A 122 0.45 -20.94 7.96
C GLU A 122 -0.44 -19.79 7.45
N GLU A 123 -0.77 -18.85 8.34
CA GLU A 123 -1.58 -17.70 7.95
C GLU A 123 -0.89 -16.82 6.87
N MET A 124 0.43 -16.69 6.95
CA MET A 124 1.21 -16.01 5.93
C MET A 124 1.21 -16.77 4.60
N ALA A 125 1.29 -18.09 4.59
CA ALA A 125 1.31 -18.91 3.39
C ALA A 125 0.01 -18.76 2.58
N GLU A 126 -1.15 -18.80 3.25
CA GLU A 126 -2.44 -18.57 2.60
C GLU A 126 -2.53 -17.19 1.91
N LEU A 127 -2.08 -16.14 2.61
CA LEU A 127 -2.08 -14.79 2.04
C LEU A 127 -1.07 -14.66 0.89
N GLU A 128 0.09 -15.28 1.01
CA GLU A 128 1.15 -15.23 0.00
C GLU A 128 0.73 -15.90 -1.30
N GLU A 129 0.00 -17.01 -1.23
CA GLU A 129 -0.56 -17.68 -2.39
C GLU A 129 -1.48 -16.76 -3.18
N ASP A 130 -2.46 -16.11 -2.54
CA ASP A 130 -3.35 -15.14 -3.21
C ASP A 130 -2.58 -13.97 -3.83
N LEU A 131 -1.60 -13.43 -3.10
CA LEU A 131 -0.78 -12.32 -3.59
C LEU A 131 0.06 -12.72 -4.81
N ILE A 132 0.66 -13.90 -4.81
CA ILE A 132 1.45 -14.42 -5.93
C ILE A 132 0.57 -14.63 -7.16
N GLN A 133 -0.57 -15.29 -7.01
CA GLN A 133 -1.50 -15.55 -8.12
C GLN A 133 -1.95 -14.25 -8.79
N ARG A 134 -2.28 -13.23 -8.01
CA ARG A 134 -2.70 -11.93 -8.54
C ARG A 134 -1.57 -11.17 -9.22
N ARG A 135 -0.34 -11.27 -8.70
CA ARG A 135 0.84 -10.70 -9.35
C ARG A 135 1.14 -11.37 -10.69
N MET A 136 1.07 -12.71 -10.74
CA MET A 136 1.26 -13.46 -11.98
C MET A 136 0.23 -13.05 -13.02
N LYS A 137 -1.05 -13.06 -12.67
CA LYS A 137 -2.12 -12.61 -13.57
C LYS A 137 -1.94 -11.18 -14.07
N PHE A 138 -1.40 -10.28 -13.24
CA PHE A 138 -1.14 -8.89 -13.63
C PHE A 138 0.03 -8.77 -14.63
N ILE A 139 1.02 -9.66 -14.56
CA ILE A 139 2.19 -9.65 -15.46
C ILE A 139 1.87 -10.28 -16.81
N GLU A 140 0.89 -11.19 -16.87
CA GLU A 140 0.45 -11.86 -18.09
C GLU A 140 -0.48 -10.99 -18.96
N LEU A 141 -0.92 -9.83 -18.48
CA LEU A 141 -1.74 -8.85 -19.23
C LEU A 141 -0.87 -7.99 -20.15
#